data_bde5b437e776b23e0a987169303f68bd
#
_entry.id   bde5b437e776b23e0a987169303f68bd
#
_cell.length_a   1.000
_cell.length_b   1.000
_cell.length_c   1.000
_cell.angle_alpha   90.00
_cell.angle_beta   90.00
_cell.angle_gamma   90.00
#
_symmetry.space_group_name_H-M   'P 1'
#
loop_
_entity.id
_entity.type
_entity.pdbx_description
1 polymer ?
#
loop_
_entity_poly.entity_id
_entity_poly.type
_entity_poly.pdbx_seq_one_letter_code
_entity_poly.pdbx_strand_id
1 'polypeptide(L)'
;HDLDQAGDIGGGLQRLKLALKSSRVPPMIQVTPSIAIDESEIEESFVRASGPGGQNVNKVSSAVQLRFDARRSPSLPNEVAIRLMKLAGSRLTQDGVIVIVAQAQRSQKRNREEALERLLEMIREAAVRPQTRRPTKPTKASKERRLVSKDKRSTIKAGRSRPGTD
;
A
#
# COMPACT_ATOMS: atom_id res chain seq x y z
N HIS A 1 -46.33 -30.15 47.67
CA HIS A 1 -46.11 -28.76 47.24
C HIS A 1 -44.82 -28.73 46.44
N ASP A 2 -44.84 -29.05 45.24
CA ASP A 2 -45.10 -28.41 43.96
C ASP A 2 -43.94 -27.51 43.56
N LEU A 3 -43.02 -28.03 42.82
CA LEU A 3 -42.87 -28.21 41.41
C LEU A 3 -43.32 -26.99 40.58
N ASP A 4 -42.33 -26.22 40.17
CA ASP A 4 -42.26 -25.69 38.79
C ASP A 4 -40.83 -25.22 38.49
N GLN A 5 -40.06 -26.08 37.83
CA GLN A 5 -38.82 -25.71 37.14
C GLN A 5 -39.01 -26.04 35.64
N ALA A 6 -39.68 -25.14 34.96
CA ALA A 6 -39.64 -25.12 33.51
C ALA A 6 -38.36 -24.39 33.06
N GLY A 7 -37.31 -25.18 32.78
CA GLY A 7 -36.00 -24.70 32.30
C GLY A 7 -36.10 -23.99 30.95
N ASP A 8 -35.54 -22.82 30.90
CA ASP A 8 -35.29 -22.03 29.69
C ASP A 8 -34.36 -22.78 28.71
N ILE A 9 -34.97 -23.55 27.81
CA ILE A 9 -34.28 -24.20 26.68
C ILE A 9 -34.23 -23.32 25.40
N GLY A 10 -34.71 -22.06 25.50
CA GLY A 10 -34.74 -21.13 24.37
C GLY A 10 -33.40 -20.42 24.07
N GLY A 11 -32.54 -20.24 25.07
CA GLY A 11 -31.30 -19.49 24.93
C GLY A 11 -30.19 -20.20 24.17
N GLY A 12 -30.17 -21.54 24.19
CA GLY A 12 -29.13 -22.36 23.56
C GLY A 12 -29.21 -22.35 22.03
N LEU A 13 -30.42 -22.44 21.48
CA LEU A 13 -30.64 -22.47 20.03
C LEU A 13 -30.39 -21.12 19.34
N GLN A 14 -30.62 -20.00 20.02
CA GLN A 14 -30.30 -18.68 19.47
C GLN A 14 -28.79 -18.41 19.48
N ARG A 15 -28.05 -18.84 20.51
CA ARG A 15 -26.59 -18.76 20.55
C ARG A 15 -25.92 -19.66 19.49
N LEU A 16 -26.47 -20.86 19.24
CA LEU A 16 -26.01 -21.73 18.17
C LEU A 16 -26.26 -21.13 16.79
N LYS A 17 -27.41 -20.48 16.56
CA LYS A 17 -27.73 -19.80 15.30
C LYS A 17 -26.85 -18.57 15.05
N LEU A 18 -26.42 -17.86 16.11
CA LEU A 18 -25.47 -16.75 16.00
C LEU A 18 -24.05 -17.26 15.69
N ALA A 19 -23.63 -18.38 16.28
CA ALA A 19 -22.33 -19.00 16.02
C ALA A 19 -22.24 -19.60 14.60
N LEU A 20 -23.32 -20.15 14.06
CA LEU A 20 -23.39 -20.67 12.68
C LEU A 20 -23.43 -19.58 11.62
N LYS A 21 -23.75 -18.33 11.97
CA LYS A 21 -23.69 -17.19 11.03
C LYS A 21 -22.26 -16.66 10.82
N SER A 22 -21.29 -17.08 11.63
CA SER A 22 -19.90 -16.60 11.60
C SER A 22 -18.93 -17.48 10.83
N SER A 23 -19.36 -18.58 10.20
CA SER A 23 -18.46 -19.48 9.45
C SER A 23 -18.56 -19.32 7.93
N ARG A 24 -18.96 -18.13 7.43
CA ARG A 24 -18.70 -17.80 6.04
C ARG A 24 -17.24 -17.43 5.93
N VAL A 25 -16.42 -18.37 5.42
CA VAL A 25 -15.07 -18.05 5.01
C VAL A 25 -15.18 -16.86 4.04
N PRO A 26 -14.63 -15.70 4.37
CA PRO A 26 -14.73 -14.54 3.50
C PRO A 26 -14.07 -14.87 2.15
N PRO A 27 -14.55 -14.31 1.05
CA PRO A 27 -13.98 -14.56 -0.26
C PRO A 27 -12.53 -14.06 -0.28
N MET A 28 -11.61 -14.99 -0.58
CA MET A 28 -10.18 -14.71 -0.69
C MET A 28 -9.83 -14.34 -2.11
N ILE A 29 -9.15 -13.21 -2.28
CA ILE A 29 -8.64 -12.74 -3.57
C ILE A 29 -7.21 -13.24 -3.74
N GLN A 30 -7.00 -14.19 -4.66
CA GLN A 30 -5.68 -14.71 -4.97
C GLN A 30 -4.85 -13.65 -5.71
N VAL A 31 -3.74 -13.23 -5.13
CA VAL A 31 -2.83 -12.22 -5.72
C VAL A 31 -1.63 -12.87 -6.38
N THR A 32 -0.99 -13.80 -5.64
CA THR A 32 0.12 -14.64 -6.10
C THR A 32 -0.10 -16.07 -5.61
N PRO A 33 0.64 -17.08 -6.08
CA PRO A 33 0.51 -18.44 -5.56
C PRO A 33 0.69 -18.56 -4.04
N SER A 34 1.40 -17.60 -3.41
CA SER A 34 1.71 -17.60 -1.98
C SER A 34 0.97 -16.53 -1.17
N ILE A 35 0.23 -15.62 -1.82
CA ILE A 35 -0.45 -14.50 -1.16
C ILE A 35 -1.89 -14.46 -1.63
N ALA A 36 -2.83 -14.56 -0.69
CA ALA A 36 -4.25 -14.33 -0.90
C ALA A 36 -4.74 -13.33 0.15
N ILE A 37 -5.53 -12.35 -0.27
CA ILE A 37 -6.07 -11.29 0.58
C ILE A 37 -7.53 -11.57 0.87
N ASP A 38 -7.93 -11.33 2.11
CA ASP A 38 -9.32 -11.35 2.49
C ASP A 38 -10.03 -10.09 1.97
N GLU A 39 -11.16 -10.26 1.28
CA GLU A 39 -11.95 -9.12 0.77
C GLU A 39 -12.39 -8.18 1.91
N SER A 40 -12.55 -8.69 3.12
CA SER A 40 -12.90 -7.89 4.31
C SER A 40 -11.81 -6.92 4.75
N GLU A 41 -10.55 -7.09 4.31
CA GLU A 41 -9.46 -6.15 4.57
C GLU A 41 -9.51 -4.92 3.66
N ILE A 42 -10.40 -4.94 2.66
CA ILE A 42 -10.55 -3.88 1.68
C ILE A 42 -11.81 -3.08 2.00
N GLU A 43 -11.62 -1.83 2.42
CA GLU A 43 -12.73 -0.89 2.62
C GLU A 43 -12.99 -0.10 1.34
N GLU A 44 -14.23 -0.09 0.89
CA GLU A 44 -14.65 0.66 -0.29
C GLU A 44 -15.59 1.79 0.10
N SER A 45 -15.36 2.97 -0.44
CA SER A 45 -16.23 4.12 -0.30
C SER A 45 -16.48 4.78 -1.65
N PHE A 46 -17.69 5.30 -1.83
CA PHE A 46 -18.11 5.96 -3.06
C PHE A 46 -18.03 7.47 -2.86
N VAL A 47 -17.22 8.11 -3.67
CA VAL A 47 -16.98 9.55 -3.59
C VAL A 47 -17.45 10.23 -4.88
N ARG A 48 -17.75 11.52 -4.79
CA ARG A 48 -18.06 12.31 -5.98
C ARG A 48 -16.79 12.47 -6.81
N ALA A 49 -16.90 12.21 -8.11
CA ALA A 49 -15.80 12.46 -9.03
C ALA A 49 -15.48 13.96 -9.05
N SER A 50 -14.21 14.31 -8.89
CA SER A 50 -13.71 15.68 -9.03
C SER A 50 -13.07 15.84 -10.42
N GLY A 51 -13.49 16.88 -11.18
CA GLY A 51 -12.88 17.16 -12.48
C GLY A 51 -13.65 18.24 -13.25
N PRO A 52 -13.07 18.81 -14.31
CA PRO A 52 -13.74 19.74 -15.22
C PRO A 52 -14.76 18.97 -16.05
N GLY A 53 -15.97 18.81 -15.53
CA GLY A 53 -17.07 18.12 -16.19
C GLY A 53 -18.38 18.85 -16.04
N GLY A 54 -19.31 18.66 -16.99
CA GLY A 54 -20.63 19.27 -17.00
C GLY A 54 -21.51 18.80 -15.82
N GLN A 55 -22.76 19.30 -15.76
CA GLN A 55 -23.69 19.12 -14.62
C GLN A 55 -23.89 17.67 -14.13
N ASN A 56 -23.63 16.65 -14.95
CA ASN A 56 -23.78 15.24 -14.57
C ASN A 56 -22.64 14.72 -13.67
N VAL A 57 -21.42 15.29 -13.75
CA VAL A 57 -20.27 14.84 -12.95
C VAL A 57 -20.47 15.11 -11.46
N ASN A 58 -21.20 16.19 -11.14
CA ASN A 58 -21.46 16.59 -9.75
C ASN A 58 -22.65 15.86 -9.10
N LYS A 59 -23.46 15.13 -9.87
CA LYS A 59 -24.66 14.44 -9.37
C LYS A 59 -24.47 12.95 -9.13
N VAL A 60 -23.46 12.33 -9.74
CA VAL A 60 -23.27 10.87 -9.66
C VAL A 60 -21.96 10.55 -8.94
N SER A 61 -22.05 9.85 -7.81
CA SER A 61 -20.88 9.36 -7.07
C SER A 61 -20.31 8.10 -7.76
N SER A 62 -19.73 8.29 -8.95
CA SER A 62 -19.15 7.19 -9.73
C SER A 62 -17.69 6.88 -9.35
N ALA A 63 -17.01 7.78 -8.64
CA ALA A 63 -15.65 7.54 -8.18
C ALA A 63 -15.65 6.58 -6.98
N VAL A 64 -14.69 5.68 -6.97
CA VAL A 64 -14.48 4.70 -5.91
C VAL A 64 -13.16 5.00 -5.22
N GLN A 65 -13.21 5.09 -3.91
CA GLN A 65 -12.03 5.15 -3.05
C GLN A 65 -11.90 3.82 -2.32
N LEU A 66 -10.78 3.14 -2.53
CA LEU A 66 -10.41 1.89 -1.90
C LEU A 66 -9.36 2.19 -0.83
N ARG A 67 -9.52 1.60 0.35
CA ARG A 67 -8.58 1.69 1.48
C ARG A 67 -8.16 0.29 1.88
N PHE A 68 -6.86 0.10 2.07
CA PHE A 68 -6.27 -1.16 2.49
C PHE A 68 -5.21 -0.92 3.56
N ASP A 69 -5.37 -1.50 4.75
CA ASP A 69 -4.39 -1.39 5.82
C ASP A 69 -3.23 -2.36 5.61
N ALA A 70 -2.21 -1.89 4.90
CA ALA A 70 -1.02 -2.69 4.61
C ALA A 70 -0.18 -3.01 5.85
N ARG A 71 -0.25 -2.16 6.89
CA ARG A 71 0.52 -2.34 8.13
C ARG A 71 -0.03 -3.47 8.99
N ARG A 72 -1.37 -3.61 9.05
CA ARG A 72 -2.06 -4.54 9.95
C ARG A 72 -2.66 -5.74 9.23
N SER A 73 -2.49 -5.83 7.92
CA SER A 73 -3.02 -6.94 7.13
C SER A 73 -2.46 -8.28 7.60
N PRO A 74 -3.31 -9.21 8.07
CA PRO A 74 -2.89 -10.57 8.43
C PRO A 74 -2.56 -11.42 7.20
N SER A 75 -3.06 -11.03 6.03
CA SER A 75 -2.86 -11.74 4.76
C SER A 75 -1.48 -11.49 4.14
N LEU A 76 -0.77 -10.42 4.57
CA LEU A 76 0.52 -10.05 4.01
C LEU A 76 1.68 -10.45 4.93
N PRO A 77 2.72 -11.13 4.39
CA PRO A 77 4.00 -11.26 5.08
C PRO A 77 4.60 -9.88 5.38
N ASN A 78 5.18 -9.69 6.56
CA ASN A 78 5.72 -8.40 7.00
C ASN A 78 6.71 -7.77 6.01
N GLU A 79 7.58 -8.58 5.38
CA GLU A 79 8.51 -8.09 4.36
C GLU A 79 7.80 -7.53 3.13
N VAL A 80 6.68 -8.15 2.72
CA VAL A 80 5.85 -7.68 1.60
C VAL A 80 5.12 -6.40 1.99
N ALA A 81 4.54 -6.34 3.18
CA ALA A 81 3.88 -5.15 3.70
C ALA A 81 4.82 -3.92 3.71
N ILE A 82 6.06 -4.09 4.19
CA ILE A 82 7.06 -3.01 4.19
C ILE A 82 7.39 -2.54 2.76
N ARG A 83 7.56 -3.48 1.81
CA ARG A 83 7.83 -3.13 0.41
C ARG A 83 6.63 -2.45 -0.24
N LEU A 84 5.42 -2.94 0.03
CA LEU A 84 4.17 -2.39 -0.46
C LEU A 84 3.97 -0.94 0.02
N MET A 85 4.19 -0.67 1.30
CA MET A 85 4.13 0.69 1.84
C MET A 85 5.14 1.63 1.17
N LYS A 86 6.33 1.16 0.82
CA LYS A 86 7.33 1.95 0.06
C LYS A 86 6.88 2.23 -1.37
N LEU A 87 6.27 1.24 -2.05
CA LEU A 87 5.74 1.38 -3.41
C LEU A 87 4.53 2.32 -3.47
N ALA A 88 3.69 2.31 -2.45
CA ALA A 88 2.50 3.14 -2.38
C ALA A 88 2.82 4.66 -2.44
N GLY A 89 3.97 5.09 -1.94
CA GLY A 89 4.43 6.47 -1.99
C GLY A 89 3.39 7.44 -1.41
N SER A 90 2.93 8.41 -2.22
CA SER A 90 1.95 9.41 -1.81
C SER A 90 0.55 8.86 -1.50
N ARG A 91 0.26 7.61 -1.88
CA ARG A 91 -1.00 6.94 -1.56
C ARG A 91 -1.04 6.36 -0.16
N LEU A 92 0.09 6.34 0.55
CA LEU A 92 0.20 5.83 1.90
C LEU A 92 -0.13 6.92 2.92
N THR A 93 -1.04 6.62 3.84
CA THR A 93 -1.30 7.48 5.01
C THR A 93 -0.24 7.26 6.10
N GLN A 94 -0.18 8.14 7.09
CA GLN A 94 0.70 8.00 8.25
C GLN A 94 0.43 6.73 9.06
N ASP A 95 -0.81 6.25 9.05
CA ASP A 95 -1.22 5.03 9.76
C ASP A 95 -0.83 3.73 9.05
N GLY A 96 -0.33 3.81 7.81
CA GLY A 96 0.03 2.64 7.00
C GLY A 96 -1.11 2.11 6.13
N VAL A 97 -2.16 2.91 5.94
CA VAL A 97 -3.30 2.60 5.06
C VAL A 97 -3.01 3.13 3.65
N ILE A 98 -3.17 2.28 2.65
CA ILE A 98 -3.06 2.64 1.24
C ILE A 98 -4.42 3.10 0.74
N VAL A 99 -4.48 4.27 0.11
CA VAL A 99 -5.70 4.87 -0.43
C VAL A 99 -5.59 4.97 -1.95
N ILE A 100 -6.48 4.31 -2.67
CA ILE A 100 -6.53 4.31 -4.13
C ILE A 100 -7.86 4.91 -4.57
N VAL A 101 -7.82 5.93 -5.43
CA VAL A 101 -9.01 6.53 -6.01
C VAL A 101 -9.06 6.22 -7.50
N ALA A 102 -10.18 5.66 -7.95
CA ALA A 102 -10.48 5.41 -9.36
C ALA A 102 -11.74 6.18 -9.76
N GLN A 103 -11.60 7.03 -10.79
CA GLN A 103 -12.69 7.89 -11.29
C GLN A 103 -12.67 8.04 -12.82
N ALA A 104 -11.81 7.26 -13.50
CA ALA A 104 -11.63 7.41 -14.95
C ALA A 104 -12.85 6.91 -15.75
N GLN A 105 -13.61 5.99 -15.19
CA GLN A 105 -14.74 5.37 -15.87
C GLN A 105 -16.07 6.01 -15.45
N ARG A 106 -17.05 5.99 -16.38
CA ARG A 106 -18.41 6.43 -16.06
C ARG A 106 -19.17 5.46 -15.15
N SER A 107 -18.78 4.20 -15.15
CA SER A 107 -19.40 3.13 -14.38
C SER A 107 -18.68 2.95 -13.05
N GLN A 108 -19.43 3.02 -11.95
CA GLN A 108 -18.94 2.75 -10.59
C GLN A 108 -18.32 1.34 -10.50
N LYS A 109 -18.94 0.33 -11.13
CA LYS A 109 -18.42 -1.04 -11.15
C LYS A 109 -17.04 -1.10 -11.79
N ARG A 110 -16.84 -0.43 -12.93
CA ARG A 110 -15.52 -0.40 -13.61
C ARG A 110 -14.46 0.35 -12.78
N ASN A 111 -14.84 1.44 -12.11
CA ASN A 111 -13.91 2.14 -11.21
C ASN A 111 -13.52 1.26 -10.01
N ARG A 112 -14.46 0.46 -9.48
CA ARG A 112 -14.16 -0.52 -8.42
C ARG A 112 -13.15 -1.56 -8.89
N GLU A 113 -13.39 -2.16 -10.04
CA GLU A 113 -12.51 -3.16 -10.65
C GLU A 113 -11.11 -2.57 -10.90
N GLU A 114 -11.04 -1.34 -11.44
CA GLU A 114 -9.79 -0.62 -11.68
C GLU A 114 -9.03 -0.33 -10.38
N ALA A 115 -9.70 0.13 -9.33
CA ALA A 115 -9.08 0.40 -8.04
C ALA A 115 -8.50 -0.88 -7.41
N LEU A 116 -9.27 -1.96 -7.47
CA LEU A 116 -8.86 -3.28 -6.98
C LEU A 116 -7.65 -3.79 -7.77
N GLU A 117 -7.68 -3.73 -9.09
CA GLU A 117 -6.57 -4.20 -9.93
C GLU A 117 -5.27 -3.44 -9.65
N ARG A 118 -5.34 -2.13 -9.48
CA ARG A 118 -4.19 -1.30 -9.07
C ARG A 118 -3.60 -1.75 -7.72
N LEU A 119 -4.45 -2.10 -6.75
CA LEU A 119 -3.98 -2.63 -5.47
C LEU A 119 -3.26 -3.98 -5.67
N LEU A 120 -3.89 -4.90 -6.42
CA LEU A 120 -3.34 -6.23 -6.67
C LEU A 120 -2.01 -6.17 -7.43
N GLU A 121 -1.86 -5.27 -8.41
CA GLU A 121 -0.60 -5.04 -9.11
C GLU A 121 0.51 -4.57 -8.16
N MET A 122 0.22 -3.59 -7.30
CA MET A 122 1.19 -3.11 -6.31
C MET A 122 1.63 -4.23 -5.36
N ILE A 123 0.70 -5.12 -4.96
CA ILE A 123 1.04 -6.25 -4.09
C ILE A 123 1.87 -7.28 -4.85
N ARG A 124 1.57 -7.58 -6.13
CA ARG A 124 2.38 -8.47 -6.97
C ARG A 124 3.81 -7.92 -7.11
N GLU A 125 3.96 -6.63 -7.35
CA GLU A 125 5.28 -5.97 -7.42
C GLU A 125 6.02 -6.05 -6.07
N ALA A 126 5.33 -5.79 -4.95
CA ALA A 126 5.90 -5.89 -3.62
C ALA A 126 6.29 -7.33 -3.23
N ALA A 127 5.61 -8.33 -3.78
CA ALA A 127 5.92 -9.74 -3.54
C ALA A 127 7.27 -10.14 -4.13
N VAL A 128 7.69 -9.50 -5.22
CA VAL A 128 9.00 -9.75 -5.84
C VAL A 128 10.10 -9.20 -4.94
N ARG A 129 11.01 -10.06 -4.49
CA ARG A 129 12.16 -9.64 -3.70
C ARG A 129 13.20 -8.98 -4.59
N PRO A 130 13.56 -7.70 -4.36
CA PRO A 130 14.59 -7.05 -5.15
C PRO A 130 15.95 -7.71 -4.93
N GLN A 131 16.72 -7.86 -6.00
CA GLN A 131 18.08 -8.37 -5.90
C GLN A 131 18.96 -7.40 -5.11
N THR A 132 19.73 -7.93 -4.16
CA THR A 132 20.68 -7.14 -3.38
C THR A 132 21.78 -6.60 -4.29
N ARG A 133 21.84 -5.28 -4.44
CA ARG A 133 22.94 -4.64 -5.19
C ARG A 133 24.23 -4.79 -4.40
N ARG A 134 25.20 -5.52 -4.97
CA ARG A 134 26.55 -5.57 -4.40
C ARG A 134 27.25 -4.24 -4.67
N PRO A 135 27.88 -3.59 -3.67
CA PRO A 135 28.64 -2.38 -3.90
C PRO A 135 29.81 -2.68 -4.83
N THR A 136 29.90 -1.93 -5.92
CA THR A 136 30.99 -2.05 -6.87
C THR A 136 32.17 -1.18 -6.42
N LYS A 137 33.40 -1.69 -6.52
CA LYS A 137 34.60 -0.90 -6.25
C LYS A 137 34.80 0.14 -7.37
N PRO A 138 35.19 1.40 -7.05
CA PRO A 138 35.49 2.38 -8.07
C PRO A 138 36.59 1.90 -9.02
N THR A 139 36.45 2.16 -10.31
CA THR A 139 37.46 1.80 -11.32
C THR A 139 38.76 2.58 -11.07
N LYS A 140 39.92 2.04 -11.57
CA LYS A 140 41.22 2.71 -11.48
C LYS A 140 41.17 4.12 -12.08
N ALA A 141 40.59 4.26 -13.27
CA ALA A 141 40.42 5.55 -13.95
C ALA A 141 39.53 6.55 -13.12
N SER A 142 38.54 6.09 -12.38
CA SER A 142 37.72 6.94 -11.51
C SER A 142 38.54 7.45 -10.31
N LYS A 143 39.39 6.59 -9.73
CA LYS A 143 40.30 6.98 -8.66
C LYS A 143 41.32 8.02 -9.11
N GLU A 144 41.95 7.82 -10.28
CA GLU A 144 42.88 8.74 -10.88
C GLU A 144 42.25 10.09 -11.18
N ARG A 145 41.07 10.13 -11.81
CA ARG A 145 40.34 11.39 -12.05
C ARG A 145 40.02 12.15 -10.77
N ARG A 146 39.65 11.44 -9.69
CA ARG A 146 39.39 12.03 -8.39
C ARG A 146 40.66 12.64 -7.78
N LEU A 147 41.81 11.94 -7.89
CA LEU A 147 43.08 12.44 -7.40
C LEU A 147 43.54 13.72 -8.14
N VAL A 148 43.46 13.69 -9.48
CA VAL A 148 43.79 14.87 -10.32
C VAL A 148 42.87 16.06 -9.97
N SER A 149 41.57 15.83 -9.78
CA SER A 149 40.65 16.90 -9.39
C SER A 149 40.94 17.44 -7.99
N LYS A 150 41.36 16.57 -7.06
CA LYS A 150 41.75 16.98 -5.72
C LYS A 150 43.05 17.82 -5.73
N ASP A 151 44.02 17.40 -6.53
CA ASP A 151 45.28 18.11 -6.67
C ASP A 151 45.10 19.51 -7.28
N LYS A 152 44.35 19.63 -8.37
CA LYS A 152 43.95 20.92 -8.95
C LYS A 152 43.29 21.85 -7.97
N ARG A 153 42.34 21.34 -7.14
CA ARG A 153 41.70 22.16 -6.10
C ARG A 153 42.69 22.58 -4.98
N SER A 154 43.60 21.70 -4.63
CA SER A 154 44.66 21.99 -3.64
C SER A 154 45.56 23.12 -4.10
N THR A 155 46.04 23.08 -5.36
CA THR A 155 46.89 24.11 -5.98
C THR A 155 46.19 25.48 -6.02
N ILE A 156 44.91 25.50 -6.46
CA ILE A 156 44.09 26.73 -6.47
C ILE A 156 43.93 27.30 -5.04
N LYS A 157 43.69 26.44 -4.05
CA LYS A 157 43.54 26.86 -2.65
C LYS A 157 44.85 27.42 -2.08
N ALA A 158 45.98 26.78 -2.36
CA ALA A 158 47.29 27.23 -1.95
C ALA A 158 47.64 28.63 -2.55
N GLY A 159 47.27 28.85 -3.84
CA GLY A 159 47.48 30.17 -4.47
C GLY A 159 46.62 31.30 -3.86
N ARG A 160 45.48 30.97 -3.29
CA ARG A 160 44.61 31.97 -2.61
C ARG A 160 45.06 32.35 -1.21
N SER A 161 45.82 31.48 -0.53
CA SER A 161 46.28 31.69 0.85
C SER A 161 47.62 32.45 0.95
N ARG A 162 48.24 32.86 -0.19
CA ARG A 162 49.42 33.68 -0.20
C ARG A 162 48.99 35.17 -0.20
N PRO A 163 49.09 35.91 0.92
CA PRO A 163 48.96 37.37 0.90
C PRO A 163 50.11 37.92 0.06
N GLY A 164 49.79 38.81 -0.90
CA GLY A 164 50.81 39.56 -1.60
C GLY A 164 51.62 40.34 -0.60
N THR A 165 52.90 40.09 -0.50
CA THR A 165 53.86 40.96 0.15
C THR A 165 54.15 42.07 -0.84
N ASP A 166 53.46 43.21 -0.65
CA ASP A 166 53.92 44.50 -1.15
C ASP A 166 54.97 45.04 -0.18
#